data_190d5e10920f89dc1a9f14f34f6e2856
#
_entry.id   190d5e10920f89dc1a9f14f34f6e2856
#
_cell.length_a   1.000
_cell.length_b   1.000
_cell.length_c   1.000
_cell.angle_alpha   90.00
_cell.angle_beta   90.00
_cell.angle_gamma   90.00
#
_symmetry.space_group_name_H-M   'P 1'
#
loop_
_entity.id
_entity.type
_entity.pdbx_description
1 polymer ?
#
loop_
_entity_poly.entity_id
_entity_poly.type
_entity_poly.pdbx_seq_one_letter_code
_entity_poly.pdbx_strand_id
1 'polypeptide(L)'
;MTDEATLPSNVMARNVLPQSSILSHEKTLLYFGHGGVNGLHEAVYFRKPIVAMPVWWDGRESINRMVKRGVALSVPKGSGADAIYEAIVAVRDDPRYRERANAMADLIHDRQHSPLEDAVWLAEYVSKTKGAGAVSDKKHTLK
;
A
#
# COMPACT_ATOMS: atom_id res chain seq x y z
N MET A 1 -11.88 -20.83 -10.68
CA MET A 1 -10.89 -20.63 -11.75
C MET A 1 -11.62 -19.87 -12.85
N THR A 2 -11.30 -18.62 -13.08
CA THR A 2 -11.81 -17.87 -14.23
C THR A 2 -11.12 -18.42 -15.47
N ASP A 3 -11.90 -18.88 -16.44
CA ASP A 3 -11.39 -19.39 -17.70
C ASP A 3 -10.76 -18.22 -18.48
N GLU A 4 -9.46 -18.25 -18.74
CA GLU A 4 -8.74 -17.19 -19.48
C GLU A 4 -9.40 -16.89 -20.85
N ALA A 5 -10.08 -17.88 -21.42
CA ALA A 5 -10.76 -17.77 -22.71
C ALA A 5 -11.96 -16.78 -22.72
N THR A 6 -12.44 -16.34 -21.55
CA THR A 6 -13.62 -15.47 -21.43
C THR A 6 -13.29 -14.00 -21.10
N LEU A 7 -12.00 -13.68 -20.90
CA LEU A 7 -11.60 -12.33 -20.56
C LEU A 7 -11.45 -11.44 -21.80
N PRO A 8 -11.80 -10.13 -21.70
CA PRO A 8 -11.51 -9.18 -22.75
C PRO A 8 -10.01 -9.12 -23.08
N SER A 9 -9.65 -8.85 -24.33
CA SER A 9 -8.27 -8.85 -24.83
C SER A 9 -7.33 -7.87 -24.12
N ASN A 10 -7.88 -6.86 -23.45
CA ASN A 10 -7.16 -5.87 -22.67
C ASN A 10 -7.02 -6.25 -21.17
N VAL A 11 -7.48 -7.46 -20.79
CA VAL A 11 -7.41 -7.96 -19.41
C VAL A 11 -6.45 -9.14 -19.34
N MET A 12 -5.49 -9.09 -18.42
CA MET A 12 -4.62 -10.20 -18.08
C MET A 12 -4.96 -10.73 -16.69
N ALA A 13 -5.23 -12.03 -16.58
CA ALA A 13 -5.37 -12.71 -15.30
C ALA A 13 -4.31 -13.80 -15.17
N ARG A 14 -3.69 -13.90 -14.02
CA ARG A 14 -2.68 -14.91 -13.67
C ARG A 14 -2.85 -15.30 -12.21
N ASN A 15 -2.49 -16.53 -11.86
CA ASN A 15 -2.51 -16.98 -10.47
C ASN A 15 -1.51 -16.20 -9.60
N VAL A 16 -0.38 -15.80 -10.18
CA VAL A 16 0.65 -14.98 -9.54
C VAL A 16 1.12 -13.90 -10.53
N LEU A 17 1.21 -12.69 -10.06
CA LEU A 17 1.75 -11.53 -10.82
C LEU A 17 2.90 -10.90 -10.02
N PRO A 18 3.96 -10.44 -10.69
CA PRO A 18 5.03 -9.69 -10.05
C PRO A 18 4.56 -8.26 -9.74
N GLN A 19 3.80 -8.09 -8.64
CA GLN A 19 3.10 -6.85 -8.31
C GLN A 19 4.03 -5.64 -8.29
N SER A 20 5.18 -5.75 -7.63
CA SER A 20 6.15 -4.64 -7.54
C SER A 20 6.68 -4.22 -8.92
N SER A 21 6.96 -5.19 -9.82
CA SER A 21 7.38 -4.88 -11.19
C SER A 21 6.28 -4.18 -11.99
N ILE A 22 5.02 -4.60 -11.81
CA ILE A 22 3.88 -3.94 -12.46
C ILE A 22 3.68 -2.53 -11.90
N LEU A 23 3.75 -2.37 -10.59
CA LEU A 23 3.59 -1.05 -9.96
C LEU A 23 4.73 -0.10 -10.29
N SER A 24 5.97 -0.59 -10.46
CA SER A 24 7.11 0.23 -10.86
C SER A 24 7.02 0.72 -12.31
N HIS A 25 6.24 0.06 -13.15
CA HIS A 25 6.15 0.40 -14.56
C HIS A 25 5.51 1.80 -14.76
N GLU A 26 6.08 2.61 -15.64
CA GLU A 26 5.65 3.99 -15.89
C GLU A 26 4.19 4.11 -16.36
N LYS A 27 3.73 3.14 -17.19
CA LYS A 27 2.36 3.09 -17.71
C LYS A 27 1.32 2.63 -16.68
N THR A 28 1.72 2.17 -15.50
CA THR A 28 0.77 1.86 -14.44
C THR A 28 0.19 3.14 -13.86
N LEU A 29 -1.10 3.33 -14.02
CA LEU A 29 -1.78 4.58 -13.64
C LEU A 29 -2.20 4.59 -12.18
N LEU A 30 -2.74 3.49 -11.68
CA LEU A 30 -3.22 3.37 -10.30
C LEU A 30 -3.20 1.91 -9.83
N TYR A 31 -3.39 1.71 -8.54
CA TYR A 31 -3.57 0.42 -7.90
C TYR A 31 -5.01 0.26 -7.41
N PHE A 32 -5.66 -0.87 -7.74
CA PHE A 32 -6.93 -1.27 -7.16
C PHE A 32 -6.74 -2.51 -6.28
N GLY A 33 -7.20 -2.47 -5.02
CA GLY A 33 -6.99 -3.59 -4.11
C GLY A 33 -7.94 -3.62 -2.92
N HIS A 34 -7.78 -4.66 -2.08
CA HIS A 34 -8.62 -4.92 -0.90
C HIS A 34 -8.22 -4.11 0.35
N GLY A 35 -7.22 -3.25 0.26
CA GLY A 35 -6.77 -2.42 1.38
C GLY A 35 -5.73 -3.05 2.31
N GLY A 36 -5.16 -4.20 1.95
CA GLY A 36 -4.07 -4.82 2.71
C GLY A 36 -2.84 -3.91 2.75
N VAL A 37 -2.22 -3.80 3.93
CA VAL A 37 -1.15 -2.83 4.22
C VAL A 37 0.03 -2.95 3.26
N ASN A 38 0.42 -4.16 2.87
CA ASN A 38 1.57 -4.37 1.97
C ASN A 38 1.30 -3.77 0.57
N GLY A 39 0.13 -4.07 -0.03
CA GLY A 39 -0.24 -3.52 -1.32
C GLY A 39 -0.38 -2.00 -1.32
N LEU A 40 -0.86 -1.41 -0.20
CA LEU A 40 -0.92 0.04 -0.03
C LEU A 40 0.48 0.66 0.02
N HIS A 41 1.40 0.05 0.78
CA HIS A 41 2.77 0.52 0.87
C HIS A 41 3.49 0.43 -0.47
N GLU A 42 3.36 -0.71 -1.19
CA GLU A 42 3.94 -0.85 -2.53
C GLU A 42 3.37 0.19 -3.50
N ALA A 43 2.05 0.39 -3.53
CA ALA A 43 1.44 1.37 -4.40
C ALA A 43 1.99 2.78 -4.14
N VAL A 44 2.07 3.22 -2.88
CA VAL A 44 2.63 4.54 -2.54
C VAL A 44 4.12 4.60 -2.86
N TYR A 45 4.89 3.56 -2.53
CA TYR A 45 6.32 3.49 -2.84
C TYR A 45 6.59 3.72 -4.33
N PHE A 46 5.76 3.13 -5.20
CA PHE A 46 5.83 3.29 -6.66
C PHE A 46 5.00 4.46 -7.19
N ARG A 47 4.61 5.41 -6.34
CA ARG A 47 3.90 6.65 -6.73
C ARG A 47 2.55 6.40 -7.40
N LYS A 48 1.86 5.32 -7.04
CA LYS A 48 0.57 4.98 -7.64
C LYS A 48 -0.57 5.39 -6.71
N PRO A 49 -1.51 6.22 -7.17
CA PRO A 49 -2.75 6.48 -6.45
C PRO A 49 -3.59 5.21 -6.34
N ILE A 50 -4.48 5.18 -5.36
CA ILE A 50 -5.12 3.96 -4.90
C ILE A 50 -6.65 4.08 -5.01
N VAL A 51 -7.28 3.05 -5.56
CA VAL A 51 -8.69 2.74 -5.31
C VAL A 51 -8.74 1.47 -4.49
N ALA A 52 -9.51 1.43 -3.41
CA ALA A 52 -9.60 0.23 -2.59
C ALA A 52 -11.02 -0.11 -2.17
N MET A 53 -11.30 -1.41 -2.14
CA MET A 53 -12.51 -1.97 -1.55
C MET A 53 -12.10 -2.80 -0.32
N PRO A 54 -12.14 -2.23 0.91
CA PRO A 54 -11.70 -2.93 2.10
C PRO A 54 -12.62 -4.11 2.42
N VAL A 55 -12.03 -5.29 2.48
CA VAL A 55 -12.74 -6.55 2.74
C VAL A 55 -12.67 -6.92 4.22
N TRP A 56 -11.54 -6.61 4.90
CA TRP A 56 -11.25 -6.97 6.27
C TRP A 56 -11.10 -5.74 7.16
N TRP A 57 -11.20 -5.91 8.49
CA TRP A 57 -11.17 -4.83 9.47
C TRP A 57 -9.89 -3.97 9.44
N ASP A 58 -8.74 -4.59 9.34
CA ASP A 58 -7.43 -3.93 9.27
C ASP A 58 -7.27 -3.11 7.99
N GLY A 59 -7.80 -3.61 6.87
CA GLY A 59 -7.82 -2.89 5.60
C GLY A 59 -8.61 -1.58 5.66
N ARG A 60 -9.70 -1.54 6.42
CA ARG A 60 -10.53 -0.33 6.56
C ARG A 60 -9.76 0.81 7.22
N GLU A 61 -9.06 0.54 8.32
CA GLU A 61 -8.27 1.56 9.02
C GLU A 61 -7.12 2.07 8.15
N SER A 62 -6.40 1.15 7.49
CA SER A 62 -5.28 1.49 6.62
C SER A 62 -5.74 2.33 5.42
N ILE A 63 -6.85 1.97 4.78
CA ILE A 63 -7.43 2.76 3.68
C ILE A 63 -7.91 4.13 4.16
N ASN A 64 -8.57 4.23 5.30
CA ASN A 64 -9.02 5.52 5.83
C ASN A 64 -7.85 6.50 6.01
N ARG A 65 -6.69 6.01 6.43
CA ARG A 65 -5.48 6.84 6.51
C ARG A 65 -5.04 7.34 5.13
N MET A 66 -5.10 6.51 4.11
CA MET A 66 -4.74 6.88 2.73
C MET A 66 -5.75 7.87 2.12
N VAL A 67 -7.05 7.68 2.38
CA VAL A 67 -8.11 8.60 1.97
C VAL A 67 -7.93 9.97 2.62
N LYS A 68 -7.67 10.02 3.94
CA LYS A 68 -7.39 11.29 4.65
C LYS A 68 -6.18 12.03 4.11
N ARG A 69 -5.20 11.32 3.55
CA ARG A 69 -4.02 11.91 2.90
C ARG A 69 -4.24 12.29 1.44
N GLY A 70 -5.41 11.97 0.89
CA GLY A 70 -5.78 12.29 -0.49
C GLY A 70 -5.07 11.43 -1.53
N VAL A 71 -4.49 10.28 -1.15
CA VAL A 71 -3.83 9.34 -2.08
C VAL A 71 -4.73 8.20 -2.52
N ALA A 72 -5.89 8.04 -1.87
CA ALA A 72 -6.79 6.93 -2.13
C ALA A 72 -8.25 7.35 -2.15
N LEU A 73 -9.06 6.56 -2.86
CA LEU A 73 -10.51 6.55 -2.78
C LEU A 73 -10.98 5.16 -2.34
N SER A 74 -11.94 5.13 -1.41
CA SER A 74 -12.50 3.88 -0.90
C SER A 74 -13.87 3.63 -1.49
N VAL A 75 -14.07 2.41 -1.98
CA VAL A 75 -15.38 1.90 -2.45
C VAL A 75 -15.92 0.94 -1.39
N PRO A 76 -17.19 1.06 -0.97
CA PRO A 76 -17.80 0.14 -0.02
C PRO A 76 -17.77 -1.31 -0.50
N LYS A 77 -17.57 -2.24 0.44
CA LYS A 77 -17.66 -3.69 0.15
C LYS A 77 -19.05 -4.02 -0.42
N GLY A 78 -19.06 -4.74 -1.54
CA GLY A 78 -20.30 -5.13 -2.21
C GLY A 78 -20.83 -4.11 -3.20
N SER A 79 -20.11 -3.02 -3.46
CA SER A 79 -20.44 -2.10 -4.55
C SER A 79 -20.40 -2.82 -5.90
N GLY A 80 -21.33 -2.44 -6.79
CA GLY A 80 -21.39 -2.94 -8.15
C GLY A 80 -20.26 -2.43 -9.05
N ALA A 81 -20.18 -2.97 -10.26
CA ALA A 81 -19.16 -2.63 -11.24
C ALA A 81 -19.12 -1.13 -11.57
N ASP A 82 -20.28 -0.48 -11.69
CA ASP A 82 -20.37 0.94 -12.01
C ASP A 82 -19.69 1.81 -10.96
N ALA A 83 -19.94 1.57 -9.68
CA ALA A 83 -19.32 2.32 -8.59
C ALA A 83 -17.79 2.13 -8.53
N ILE A 84 -17.31 0.92 -8.86
CA ILE A 84 -15.87 0.64 -8.97
C ILE A 84 -15.28 1.38 -10.16
N TYR A 85 -15.96 1.36 -11.30
CA TYR A 85 -15.54 2.07 -12.51
C TYR A 85 -15.45 3.58 -12.27
N GLU A 86 -16.49 4.18 -11.69
CA GLU A 86 -16.51 5.61 -11.35
C GLU A 86 -15.37 6.00 -10.43
N ALA A 87 -15.07 5.17 -9.41
CA ALA A 87 -13.96 5.40 -8.51
C ALA A 87 -12.60 5.33 -9.23
N ILE A 88 -12.42 4.37 -10.14
CA ILE A 88 -11.21 4.24 -10.95
C ILE A 88 -11.03 5.47 -11.84
N VAL A 89 -12.10 5.90 -12.53
CA VAL A 89 -12.09 7.09 -13.39
C VAL A 89 -11.78 8.34 -12.56
N ALA A 90 -12.43 8.51 -11.41
CA ALA A 90 -12.20 9.66 -10.53
C ALA A 90 -10.74 9.78 -10.08
N VAL A 91 -10.13 8.66 -9.67
CA VAL A 91 -8.71 8.64 -9.22
C VAL A 91 -7.73 8.80 -10.39
N ARG A 92 -8.07 8.27 -11.56
CA ARG A 92 -7.25 8.37 -12.77
C ARG A 92 -7.19 9.79 -13.30
N ASP A 93 -8.34 10.46 -13.35
CA ASP A 93 -8.52 11.71 -14.08
C ASP A 93 -8.30 12.97 -13.20
N ASP A 94 -8.35 12.82 -11.88
CA ASP A 94 -8.02 13.89 -10.94
C ASP A 94 -6.51 13.87 -10.60
N PRO A 95 -5.73 14.84 -11.10
CA PRO A 95 -4.27 14.87 -10.91
C PRO A 95 -3.86 14.97 -9.44
N ARG A 96 -4.74 15.47 -8.56
CA ARG A 96 -4.44 15.63 -7.12
C ARG A 96 -4.09 14.31 -6.46
N TYR A 97 -4.70 13.18 -6.86
CA TYR A 97 -4.36 11.87 -6.33
C TYR A 97 -2.92 11.48 -6.66
N ARG A 98 -2.48 11.73 -7.89
CA ARG A 98 -1.10 11.46 -8.35
C ARG A 98 -0.10 12.36 -7.65
N GLU A 99 -0.40 13.64 -7.53
CA GLU A 99 0.44 14.62 -6.83
C GLU A 99 0.64 14.23 -5.36
N ARG A 100 -0.44 13.82 -4.67
CA ARG A 100 -0.36 13.36 -3.28
C ARG A 100 0.41 12.04 -3.15
N ALA A 101 0.23 11.10 -4.09
CA ALA A 101 0.99 9.86 -4.11
C ALA A 101 2.50 10.14 -4.31
N ASN A 102 2.85 11.05 -5.20
CA ASN A 102 4.23 11.49 -5.41
C ASN A 102 4.84 12.09 -4.14
N ALA A 103 4.16 13.08 -3.55
CA ALA A 103 4.63 13.73 -2.32
C ALA A 103 4.81 12.74 -1.16
N MET A 104 3.91 11.77 -1.03
CA MET A 104 4.03 10.74 0.01
C MET A 104 5.18 9.77 -0.28
N ALA A 105 5.40 9.42 -1.54
CA ALA A 105 6.53 8.59 -1.96
C ALA A 105 7.87 9.31 -1.71
N ASP A 106 7.95 10.61 -1.97
CA ASP A 106 9.16 11.40 -1.70
C ASP A 106 9.55 11.30 -0.23
N LEU A 107 8.58 11.41 0.70
CA LEU A 107 8.84 11.23 2.12
C LEU A 107 9.30 9.81 2.49
N ILE A 108 8.82 8.79 1.77
CA ILE A 108 9.25 7.39 2.00
C ILE A 108 10.67 7.18 1.49
N HIS A 109 11.02 7.81 0.38
CA HIS A 109 12.35 7.69 -0.24
C HIS A 109 13.40 8.58 0.42
N ASP A 110 13.00 9.63 1.12
CA ASP A 110 13.90 10.53 1.87
C ASP A 110 14.35 9.88 3.18
N ARG A 111 15.33 8.98 3.09
CA ARG A 111 15.91 8.23 4.21
C ARG A 111 17.43 8.26 4.16
N GLN A 112 18.05 8.33 5.34
CA GLN A 112 19.51 8.22 5.47
C GLN A 112 20.03 6.80 5.15
N HIS A 113 19.25 5.78 5.49
CA HIS A 113 19.58 4.38 5.26
C HIS A 113 18.43 3.66 4.55
N SER A 114 18.76 2.63 3.79
CA SER A 114 17.76 1.77 3.21
C SER A 114 17.02 0.96 4.31
N PRO A 115 15.77 0.55 4.08
CA PRO A 115 15.07 -0.31 5.03
C PRO A 115 15.79 -1.62 5.34
N LEU A 116 16.60 -2.13 4.40
CA LEU A 116 17.41 -3.32 4.60
C LEU A 116 18.58 -3.05 5.57
N GLU A 117 19.28 -1.93 5.42
CA GLU A 117 20.36 -1.52 6.34
C GLU A 117 19.82 -1.33 7.75
N ASP A 118 18.68 -0.66 7.90
CA ASP A 118 18.01 -0.50 9.19
C ASP A 118 17.62 -1.85 9.81
N ALA A 119 17.10 -2.78 9.01
CA ALA A 119 16.73 -4.12 9.47
C ALA A 119 17.95 -4.94 9.89
N VAL A 120 19.04 -4.91 9.14
CA VAL A 120 20.31 -5.57 9.48
C VAL A 120 20.87 -4.99 10.77
N TRP A 121 20.95 -3.67 10.86
CA TRP A 121 21.41 -3.00 12.09
C TRP A 121 20.57 -3.40 13.31
N LEU A 122 19.25 -3.42 13.19
CA LEU A 122 18.35 -3.78 14.27
C LEU A 122 18.53 -5.25 14.69
N ALA A 123 18.68 -6.17 13.73
CA ALA A 123 18.92 -7.58 13.99
C ALA A 123 20.23 -7.80 14.74
N GLU A 124 21.30 -7.12 14.31
CA GLU A 124 22.58 -7.17 15.01
C GLU A 124 22.51 -6.55 16.40
N TYR A 125 21.82 -5.43 16.55
CA TYR A 125 21.62 -4.77 17.84
C TYR A 125 20.89 -5.71 18.83
N VAL A 126 19.78 -6.31 18.41
CA VAL A 126 19.02 -7.26 19.24
C VAL A 126 19.88 -8.47 19.61
N SER A 127 20.68 -8.99 18.67
CA SER A 127 21.62 -10.10 18.93
C SER A 127 22.67 -9.74 19.98
N LYS A 128 23.28 -8.57 19.86
CA LYS A 128 24.31 -8.07 20.80
C LYS A 128 23.74 -7.77 22.19
N THR A 129 22.52 -7.23 22.26
CA THR A 129 21.87 -6.86 23.52
C THR A 129 21.03 -7.96 24.14
N LYS A 130 21.03 -9.17 23.56
CA LYS A 130 20.22 -10.32 24.01
C LYS A 130 18.72 -10.03 24.09
N GLY A 131 18.25 -9.16 23.19
CA GLY A 131 16.85 -8.78 23.07
C GLY A 131 16.48 -7.53 23.88
N ALA A 132 15.26 -7.05 23.66
CA ALA A 132 14.75 -5.82 24.25
C ALA A 132 14.53 -5.87 25.78
N GLY A 133 14.80 -6.98 26.45
CA GLY A 133 14.72 -7.13 27.89
C GLY A 133 15.57 -6.11 28.65
N ALA A 134 16.71 -5.71 28.08
CA ALA A 134 17.56 -4.67 28.66
C ALA A 134 16.96 -3.25 28.62
N VAL A 135 15.96 -3.01 27.75
CA VAL A 135 15.30 -1.71 27.60
C VAL A 135 13.92 -1.69 28.28
N SER A 136 13.30 -2.85 28.44
CA SER A 136 11.95 -3.01 28.98
C SER A 136 11.86 -3.00 30.52
N ASP A 137 12.95 -3.23 31.24
CA ASP A 137 12.93 -3.49 32.68
C ASP A 137 13.10 -2.26 33.59
N LYS A 138 13.00 -1.07 33.05
CA LYS A 138 12.71 0.07 33.93
C LYS A 138 11.19 0.22 34.09
N LYS A 139 10.62 -0.65 34.91
CA LYS A 139 9.32 -0.38 35.53
C LYS A 139 9.32 1.04 36.05
N HIS A 140 8.54 1.91 35.42
CA HIS A 140 8.08 3.13 36.06
C HIS A 140 7.23 2.73 37.27
N THR A 141 7.85 2.49 38.39
CA THR A 141 7.19 2.56 39.69
C THR A 141 6.99 4.05 39.95
N LEU A 142 5.89 4.57 39.46
CA LEU A 142 5.35 5.84 39.99
C LEU A 142 4.92 5.54 41.44
N LYS A 143 5.64 6.07 42.39
CA LYS A 143 5.19 6.27 43.77
C LYS A 143 4.32 7.53 43.83
#